data_9826cc4c49ab153de8674df8078bb968
#
_entry.id   9826cc4c49ab153de8674df8078bb968
#
_cell.length_a   1.000
_cell.length_b   1.000
_cell.length_c   1.000
_cell.angle_alpha   90.00
_cell.angle_beta   90.00
_cell.angle_gamma   90.00
#
_symmetry.space_group_name_H-M   'P 1'
#
loop_
_entity.id
_entity.type
_entity.pdbx_description
1 polymer ?
#
loop_
_entity_poly.entity_id
_entity_poly.type
_entity_poly.pdbx_seq_one_letter_code
_entity_poly.pdbx_strand_id
1 'polypeptide(L)'
;MKAIDKAVRLCRQMGSLFACPVCGDPMTIASEAGRSLACPSNHCFDFSAKGYVNLLGSHQRKSAAPGYTKEVLIARRAMLEAGLFHPVVETLTDLIKREIGRGARSDSCALLDAGCGEGYVLSALMSRLRSRDAAVWDAVGMDISKQGVAIACRHDDGVVWCVGNIAKRLPFVSSRFDVITNLLAPQKWEEFRRVVRGDGLLVRVTPLDNHFIELREALYERPRERSCTADDAVIGLDAWFDLIETRRLTYRFSLRPECTLDIIRMSPLFWKARRERIDAVEQHGLACVTVDLSVIAARPR
;
A
#
# COMPACT_ATOMS: atom_id res chain seq x y z
N MET A 1 23.19 -9.37 9.53
CA MET A 1 22.70 -10.09 8.33
C MET A 1 22.37 -9.05 7.27
N LYS A 2 22.75 -9.25 5.98
CA LYS A 2 22.47 -8.32 4.89
C LYS A 2 20.96 -8.27 4.60
N ALA A 3 20.44 -7.14 4.10
CA ALA A 3 19.02 -6.98 3.78
C ALA A 3 18.48 -8.05 2.81
N ILE A 4 19.26 -8.39 1.79
CA ILE A 4 18.93 -9.46 0.84
C ILE A 4 18.74 -10.83 1.54
N ASP A 5 19.60 -11.16 2.50
CA ASP A 5 19.54 -12.46 3.19
C ASP A 5 18.30 -12.56 4.10
N LYS A 6 17.91 -11.42 4.72
CA LYS A 6 16.65 -11.32 5.49
C LYS A 6 15.43 -11.52 4.60
N ALA A 7 15.38 -10.81 3.45
CA ALA A 7 14.26 -10.91 2.51
C ALA A 7 14.09 -12.34 1.97
N VAL A 8 15.20 -12.99 1.60
CA VAL A 8 15.20 -14.39 1.14
C VAL A 8 14.69 -15.33 2.23
N ARG A 9 15.14 -15.14 3.48
CA ARG A 9 14.67 -15.94 4.63
C ARG A 9 13.16 -15.79 4.84
N LEU A 10 12.65 -14.54 4.88
CA LEU A 10 11.22 -14.29 5.03
C LEU A 10 10.40 -14.91 3.89
N CYS A 11 10.90 -14.77 2.66
CA CYS A 11 10.23 -15.35 1.49
C CYS A 11 10.17 -16.89 1.59
N ARG A 12 11.21 -17.55 2.10
CA ARG A 12 11.20 -19.01 2.36
C ARG A 12 10.19 -19.40 3.44
N GLN A 13 10.14 -18.66 4.54
CA GLN A 13 9.19 -18.92 5.63
C GLN A 13 7.73 -18.84 5.16
N MET A 14 7.44 -17.95 4.23
CA MET A 14 6.11 -17.81 3.64
C MET A 14 5.79 -18.89 2.59
N GLY A 15 6.74 -19.74 2.19
CA GLY A 15 6.53 -20.80 1.20
C GLY A 15 6.25 -20.28 -0.21
N SER A 16 5.38 -20.97 -0.95
CA SER A 16 4.98 -20.56 -2.31
C SER A 16 4.11 -19.31 -2.27
N LEU A 17 4.76 -18.15 -2.26
CA LEU A 17 4.13 -16.84 -2.23
C LEU A 17 3.92 -16.27 -3.63
N PHE A 18 4.97 -16.33 -4.46
CA PHE A 18 5.01 -15.65 -5.73
C PHE A 18 4.60 -16.54 -6.91
N ALA A 19 3.87 -15.96 -7.85
CA ALA A 19 3.62 -16.51 -9.17
C ALA A 19 4.47 -15.77 -10.21
N CYS A 20 4.99 -16.50 -11.17
CA CYS A 20 5.82 -15.96 -12.23
C CYS A 20 5.03 -14.93 -13.08
N PRO A 21 5.51 -13.70 -13.23
CA PRO A 21 4.81 -12.69 -14.03
C PRO A 21 4.81 -12.99 -15.53
N VAL A 22 5.55 -14.00 -16.00
CA VAL A 22 5.65 -14.41 -17.40
C VAL A 22 4.71 -15.57 -17.71
N CYS A 23 4.79 -16.69 -16.96
CA CYS A 23 4.01 -17.90 -17.22
C CYS A 23 2.90 -18.16 -16.19
N GLY A 24 2.92 -17.49 -15.03
CA GLY A 24 1.92 -17.67 -13.98
C GLY A 24 2.21 -18.82 -13.01
N ASP A 25 3.22 -19.65 -13.27
CA ASP A 25 3.60 -20.76 -12.42
C ASP A 25 4.13 -20.30 -11.05
N PRO A 26 3.94 -21.08 -9.98
CA PRO A 26 4.54 -20.79 -8.68
C PRO A 26 6.07 -20.67 -8.77
N MET A 27 6.63 -19.71 -8.05
CA MET A 27 8.08 -19.52 -7.95
C MET A 27 8.59 -19.91 -6.57
N THR A 28 9.79 -20.46 -6.55
CA THR A 28 10.53 -20.82 -5.32
C THR A 28 11.91 -20.19 -5.32
N ILE A 29 12.59 -20.17 -4.18
CA ILE A 29 13.98 -19.77 -4.13
C ILE A 29 14.83 -20.83 -4.87
N ALA A 30 15.60 -20.40 -5.86
CA ALA A 30 16.28 -21.25 -6.83
C ALA A 30 17.27 -22.27 -6.24
N SER A 31 17.83 -22.00 -5.04
CA SER A 31 18.69 -22.94 -4.29
C SER A 31 18.76 -22.53 -2.82
N GLU A 32 19.35 -23.38 -1.95
CA GLU A 32 19.52 -23.06 -0.52
C GLU A 32 20.32 -21.77 -0.31
N ALA A 33 21.39 -21.56 -1.07
CA ALA A 33 22.19 -20.32 -1.06
C ALA A 33 21.67 -19.27 -2.03
N GLY A 34 20.56 -19.56 -2.77
CA GLY A 34 20.06 -18.74 -3.85
C GLY A 34 19.42 -17.44 -3.36
N ARG A 35 19.63 -16.38 -4.14
CA ARG A 35 19.06 -15.05 -3.96
C ARG A 35 18.14 -14.67 -5.10
N SER A 36 17.51 -15.66 -5.73
CA SER A 36 16.64 -15.51 -6.87
C SER A 36 15.40 -16.36 -6.70
N LEU A 37 14.27 -15.87 -7.19
CA LEU A 37 13.05 -16.65 -7.42
C LEU A 37 13.11 -17.25 -8.82
N ALA A 38 12.78 -18.55 -8.96
CA ALA A 38 12.67 -19.23 -10.25
C ALA A 38 11.37 -20.01 -10.32
N CYS A 39 10.80 -20.10 -11.53
CA CYS A 39 9.66 -20.97 -11.85
C CYS A 39 10.14 -22.24 -12.59
N PRO A 40 9.29 -23.27 -12.74
CA PRO A 40 9.63 -24.48 -13.48
C PRO A 40 10.04 -24.23 -14.94
N SER A 41 9.54 -23.16 -15.56
CA SER A 41 9.92 -22.71 -16.91
C SER A 41 11.22 -21.90 -16.97
N ASN A 42 12.04 -21.92 -15.90
CA ASN A 42 13.33 -21.22 -15.78
C ASN A 42 13.29 -19.69 -15.89
N HIS A 43 12.13 -19.04 -15.72
CA HIS A 43 12.12 -17.61 -15.54
C HIS A 43 12.66 -17.28 -14.15
N CYS A 44 13.67 -16.39 -14.09
CA CYS A 44 14.41 -16.07 -12.87
C CYS A 44 14.36 -14.59 -12.55
N PHE A 45 14.21 -14.26 -11.23
CA PHE A 45 14.09 -12.90 -10.72
C PHE A 45 14.96 -12.73 -9.47
N ASP A 46 15.98 -11.92 -9.59
CA ASP A 46 16.95 -11.69 -8.49
C ASP A 46 16.38 -10.78 -7.41
N PHE A 47 16.68 -11.10 -6.16
CA PHE A 47 16.53 -10.15 -5.07
C PHE A 47 17.58 -9.05 -5.18
N SER A 48 17.14 -7.82 -5.06
CA SER A 48 18.02 -6.65 -4.96
C SER A 48 18.87 -6.73 -3.68
N ALA A 49 20.08 -6.19 -3.72
CA ALA A 49 20.91 -6.01 -2.53
C ALA A 49 20.20 -5.22 -1.40
N LYS A 50 19.15 -4.44 -1.74
CA LYS A 50 18.30 -3.70 -0.79
C LYS A 50 17.22 -4.54 -0.13
N GLY A 51 16.99 -5.80 -0.53
CA GLY A 51 16.03 -6.70 0.09
C GLY A 51 14.65 -6.74 -0.56
N TYR A 52 14.47 -6.37 -1.82
CA TYR A 52 13.23 -6.55 -2.56
C TYR A 52 13.44 -7.35 -3.85
N VAL A 53 12.38 -7.93 -4.38
CA VAL A 53 12.37 -8.53 -5.72
C VAL A 53 11.60 -7.65 -6.70
N ASN A 54 12.12 -7.51 -7.94
CA ASN A 54 11.44 -6.76 -9.00
C ASN A 54 10.74 -7.71 -9.97
N LEU A 55 9.41 -7.73 -9.90
CA LEU A 55 8.53 -8.61 -10.69
C LEU A 55 7.80 -7.87 -11.83
N LEU A 56 8.23 -6.63 -12.17
CA LEU A 56 7.72 -5.96 -13.38
C LEU A 56 8.27 -6.61 -14.62
N GLY A 57 7.39 -6.95 -15.57
CA GLY A 57 7.77 -7.40 -16.91
C GLY A 57 8.55 -6.31 -17.67
N SER A 58 9.38 -6.73 -18.65
CA SER A 58 10.24 -5.81 -19.42
C SER A 58 9.47 -4.69 -20.14
N HIS A 59 8.27 -4.99 -20.63
CA HIS A 59 7.38 -4.02 -21.30
C HIS A 59 6.61 -3.12 -20.32
N GLN A 60 6.52 -3.48 -19.04
CA GLN A 60 5.86 -2.68 -17.99
C GLN A 60 6.81 -1.62 -17.39
N ARG A 61 8.11 -1.73 -17.65
CA ARG A 61 9.13 -0.80 -17.14
C ARG A 61 9.05 0.60 -17.75
N LYS A 62 8.41 0.74 -18.93
CA LYS A 62 8.27 2.02 -19.63
C LYS A 62 7.14 2.92 -19.09
N SER A 63 6.24 2.39 -18.31
CA SER A 63 5.20 3.15 -17.60
C SER A 63 5.64 3.49 -16.18
N ALA A 64 6.84 4.07 -16.01
CA ALA A 64 7.17 4.75 -14.78
C ALA A 64 6.12 5.84 -14.59
N ALA A 65 5.21 5.66 -13.62
CA ALA A 65 4.21 6.67 -13.32
C ALA A 65 4.94 7.97 -13.00
N PRO A 66 4.76 9.04 -13.80
CA PRO A 66 5.26 10.34 -13.42
C PRO A 66 4.59 10.69 -12.10
N GLY A 67 5.36 10.92 -11.06
CA GLY A 67 4.79 11.43 -9.85
C GLY A 67 5.34 10.90 -8.55
N TYR A 68 6.03 9.78 -8.55
CA TYR A 68 6.70 9.28 -7.34
C TYR A 68 8.21 9.50 -7.44
N THR A 69 8.63 10.76 -7.48
CA THR A 69 10.04 11.09 -7.32
C THR A 69 10.49 10.77 -5.89
N LYS A 70 11.79 10.67 -5.69
CA LYS A 70 12.35 10.41 -4.36
C LYS A 70 11.93 11.47 -3.35
N GLU A 71 11.86 12.72 -3.78
CA GLU A 71 11.47 13.88 -2.96
C GLU A 71 10.03 13.77 -2.49
N VAL A 72 9.10 13.40 -3.37
CA VAL A 72 7.67 13.14 -3.04
C VAL A 72 7.55 12.03 -2.00
N LEU A 73 8.30 10.93 -2.16
CA LEU A 73 8.25 9.79 -1.24
C LEU A 73 8.86 10.14 0.13
N ILE A 74 9.91 10.96 0.18
CA ILE A 74 10.50 11.46 1.42
C ILE A 74 9.52 12.38 2.14
N ALA A 75 8.92 13.35 1.44
CA ALA A 75 7.93 14.26 2.00
C ALA A 75 6.71 13.49 2.53
N ARG A 76 6.21 12.49 1.76
CA ARG A 76 5.12 11.62 2.20
C ARG A 76 5.49 10.92 3.50
N ARG A 77 6.66 10.31 3.56
CA ARG A 77 7.11 9.62 4.77
C ARG A 77 7.22 10.56 5.97
N ALA A 78 7.79 11.74 5.80
CA ALA A 78 7.89 12.75 6.86
C ALA A 78 6.52 13.11 7.44
N MET A 79 5.51 13.33 6.59
CA MET A 79 4.14 13.61 7.03
C MET A 79 3.49 12.44 7.74
N LEU A 80 3.73 11.21 7.29
CA LEU A 80 3.20 10.02 7.93
C LEU A 80 3.86 9.77 9.30
N GLU A 81 5.17 9.98 9.41
CA GLU A 81 5.92 9.94 10.68
C GLU A 81 5.48 11.05 11.64
N ALA A 82 5.06 12.22 11.14
CA ALA A 82 4.45 13.28 11.94
C ALA A 82 3.04 12.93 12.46
N GLY A 83 2.47 11.79 12.04
CA GLY A 83 1.20 11.27 12.53
C GLY A 83 -0.01 11.52 11.65
N LEU A 84 0.17 12.05 10.44
CA LEU A 84 -0.94 12.35 9.53
C LEU A 84 -1.94 11.19 9.39
N PHE A 85 -1.47 9.94 9.33
CA PHE A 85 -2.32 8.75 9.18
C PHE A 85 -2.37 7.84 10.43
N HIS A 86 -2.04 8.34 11.62
CA HIS A 86 -2.21 7.54 12.85
C HIS A 86 -3.67 7.07 13.04
N PRO A 87 -4.72 7.92 12.88
CA PRO A 87 -6.10 7.46 13.00
C PRO A 87 -6.51 6.44 11.93
N VAL A 88 -5.89 6.52 10.73
CA VAL A 88 -6.10 5.53 9.66
C VAL A 88 -5.55 4.17 10.10
N VAL A 89 -4.28 4.12 10.55
CA VAL A 89 -3.65 2.88 11.03
C VAL A 89 -4.41 2.26 12.19
N GLU A 90 -4.92 3.07 13.13
CA GLU A 90 -5.78 2.60 14.23
C GLU A 90 -7.07 1.97 13.72
N THR A 91 -7.79 2.69 12.86
CA THR A 91 -9.03 2.19 12.25
C THR A 91 -8.82 0.86 11.52
N LEU A 92 -7.74 0.76 10.73
CA LEU A 92 -7.40 -0.47 10.01
C LEU A 92 -7.04 -1.61 10.96
N THR A 93 -6.26 -1.33 12.01
CA THR A 93 -5.88 -2.33 13.00
C THR A 93 -7.11 -2.93 13.67
N ASP A 94 -8.02 -2.08 14.17
CA ASP A 94 -9.22 -2.50 14.86
C ASP A 94 -10.16 -3.30 13.94
N LEU A 95 -10.33 -2.82 12.70
CA LEU A 95 -11.13 -3.49 11.69
C LEU A 95 -10.58 -4.88 11.36
N ILE A 96 -9.29 -4.99 11.06
CA ILE A 96 -8.65 -6.27 10.73
C ILE A 96 -8.76 -7.24 11.89
N LYS A 97 -8.47 -6.81 13.13
CA LYS A 97 -8.59 -7.66 14.32
C LYS A 97 -10.00 -8.15 14.54
N ARG A 98 -10.98 -7.27 14.43
CA ARG A 98 -12.40 -7.63 14.59
C ARG A 98 -12.82 -8.68 13.56
N GLU A 99 -12.45 -8.50 12.30
CA GLU A 99 -12.91 -9.37 11.22
C GLU A 99 -12.12 -10.69 11.13
N ILE A 100 -10.82 -10.64 11.39
CA ILE A 100 -9.96 -11.83 11.39
C ILE A 100 -10.19 -12.67 12.66
N GLY A 101 -10.39 -12.04 13.83
CA GLY A 101 -10.63 -12.74 15.10
C GLY A 101 -11.97 -13.48 15.19
N ARG A 102 -12.92 -13.23 14.25
CA ARG A 102 -14.21 -13.93 14.20
C ARG A 102 -14.14 -15.33 13.56
N GLY A 103 -13.02 -15.70 12.93
CA GLY A 103 -12.83 -17.01 12.30
C GLY A 103 -11.93 -17.92 13.14
N ALA A 104 -12.20 -19.23 13.16
CA ALA A 104 -11.26 -20.25 13.65
C ALA A 104 -10.08 -20.33 12.66
N ARG A 105 -9.02 -19.54 12.88
CA ARG A 105 -7.91 -19.42 11.95
C ARG A 105 -6.64 -20.09 12.47
N SER A 106 -5.77 -20.43 11.53
CA SER A 106 -4.43 -20.96 11.81
C SER A 106 -3.61 -19.97 12.63
N ASP A 107 -2.57 -20.48 13.31
CA ASP A 107 -1.65 -19.68 14.12
C ASP A 107 -0.88 -18.62 13.34
N SER A 108 -1.04 -18.54 12.01
CA SER A 108 -0.39 -17.57 11.15
C SER A 108 -1.36 -16.92 10.14
N CYS A 109 -1.24 -15.61 9.94
CA CYS A 109 -1.99 -14.81 8.98
C CYS A 109 -1.04 -14.13 8.00
N ALA A 110 -1.44 -14.02 6.74
CA ALA A 110 -0.68 -13.33 5.70
C ALA A 110 -1.42 -12.08 5.19
N LEU A 111 -0.75 -10.93 5.21
CA LEU A 111 -1.28 -9.65 4.75
C LEU A 111 -0.53 -9.15 3.52
N LEU A 112 -1.26 -8.73 2.49
CA LEU A 112 -0.76 -8.00 1.33
C LEU A 112 -1.18 -6.53 1.41
N ASP A 113 -0.23 -5.61 1.36
CA ASP A 113 -0.51 -4.20 1.08
C ASP A 113 -0.26 -3.91 -0.42
N ALA A 114 -1.36 -3.79 -1.15
CA ALA A 114 -1.35 -3.56 -2.59
C ALA A 114 -1.33 -2.05 -2.90
N GLY A 115 -0.16 -1.52 -3.24
CA GLY A 115 0.12 -0.10 -3.38
C GLY A 115 0.75 0.49 -2.13
N CYS A 116 1.75 -0.21 -1.56
CA CYS A 116 2.35 0.13 -0.27
C CYS A 116 3.18 1.42 -0.25
N GLY A 117 3.50 1.99 -1.42
CA GLY A 117 4.34 3.19 -1.53
C GLY A 117 5.72 3.00 -0.90
N GLU A 118 6.06 3.87 0.05
CA GLU A 118 7.30 3.84 0.85
C GLU A 118 7.20 2.98 2.12
N GLY A 119 6.09 2.24 2.28
CA GLY A 119 5.93 1.19 3.27
C GLY A 119 5.54 1.62 4.69
N TYR A 120 5.38 2.91 4.97
CA TYR A 120 5.12 3.39 6.34
C TYR A 120 3.83 2.79 6.93
N VAL A 121 2.72 2.86 6.17
CA VAL A 121 1.40 2.41 6.68
C VAL A 121 1.43 0.91 6.97
N LEU A 122 2.00 0.10 6.08
CA LEU A 122 2.14 -1.33 6.30
C LEU A 122 2.99 -1.63 7.52
N SER A 123 4.16 -1.00 7.68
CA SER A 123 5.05 -1.20 8.83
C SER A 123 4.37 -0.80 10.15
N ALA A 124 3.67 0.33 10.19
CA ALA A 124 2.93 0.78 11.36
C ALA A 124 1.77 -0.17 11.71
N LEU A 125 1.04 -0.66 10.71
CA LEU A 125 -0.03 -1.64 10.87
C LEU A 125 0.52 -2.97 11.43
N MET A 126 1.61 -3.48 10.85
CA MET A 126 2.26 -4.73 11.28
C MET A 126 2.80 -4.63 12.70
N SER A 127 3.38 -3.50 13.09
CA SER A 127 3.82 -3.26 14.47
C SER A 127 2.66 -3.40 15.46
N ARG A 128 1.46 -2.88 15.12
CA ARG A 128 0.27 -2.97 15.98
C ARG A 128 -0.40 -4.34 15.98
N LEU A 129 -0.42 -5.03 14.84
CA LEU A 129 -0.95 -6.39 14.74
C LEU A 129 -0.09 -7.38 15.53
N ARG A 130 1.23 -7.34 15.34
CA ARG A 130 2.18 -8.24 16.01
C ARG A 130 2.30 -8.02 17.53
N SER A 131 2.07 -6.80 18.02
CA SER A 131 2.24 -6.48 19.45
C SER A 131 1.08 -6.95 20.34
N ARG A 132 -0.06 -7.29 19.79
CA ARG A 132 -1.30 -7.54 20.51
C ARG A 132 -1.98 -8.88 20.23
N ASP A 133 -1.46 -9.67 19.29
CA ASP A 133 -2.01 -10.96 18.90
C ASP A 133 -1.04 -12.11 19.17
N ALA A 134 -1.58 -13.27 19.55
CA ALA A 134 -0.82 -14.52 19.61
C ALA A 134 -0.49 -15.06 18.20
N ALA A 135 -1.21 -14.61 17.16
CA ALA A 135 -1.00 -15.05 15.80
C ALA A 135 0.30 -14.48 15.19
N VAL A 136 0.99 -15.30 14.43
CA VAL A 136 2.15 -14.88 13.63
C VAL A 136 1.64 -14.15 12.38
N TRP A 137 2.06 -12.91 12.19
CA TRP A 137 1.70 -12.11 11.03
C TRP A 137 2.84 -12.04 10.03
N ASP A 138 2.62 -12.62 8.86
CA ASP A 138 3.44 -12.42 7.67
C ASP A 138 2.92 -11.24 6.86
N ALA A 139 3.83 -10.46 6.26
CA ALA A 139 3.45 -9.29 5.49
C ALA A 139 4.21 -9.17 4.18
N VAL A 140 3.48 -8.72 3.15
CA VAL A 140 4.01 -8.41 1.83
C VAL A 140 3.59 -7.02 1.42
N GLY A 141 4.55 -6.18 1.04
CA GLY A 141 4.30 -4.88 0.44
C GLY A 141 4.62 -4.90 -1.05
N MET A 142 3.67 -4.45 -1.88
CA MET A 142 3.86 -4.33 -3.32
C MET A 142 3.54 -2.93 -3.81
N ASP A 143 4.45 -2.34 -4.59
CA ASP A 143 4.22 -1.07 -5.28
C ASP A 143 4.89 -1.05 -6.66
N ILE A 144 4.40 -0.20 -7.56
CA ILE A 144 5.01 0.01 -8.88
C ILE A 144 6.30 0.85 -8.78
N SER A 145 6.40 1.68 -7.75
CA SER A 145 7.55 2.56 -7.51
C SER A 145 8.73 1.78 -6.93
N LYS A 146 9.72 1.49 -7.77
CA LYS A 146 11.00 0.91 -7.33
C LYS A 146 11.69 1.75 -6.25
N GLN A 147 11.51 3.07 -6.29
CA GLN A 147 12.07 3.98 -5.29
C GLN A 147 11.34 3.88 -3.96
N GLY A 148 10.00 3.81 -3.99
CA GLY A 148 9.17 3.60 -2.79
C GLY A 148 9.51 2.30 -2.09
N VAL A 149 9.51 1.19 -2.84
CA VAL A 149 9.89 -0.12 -2.32
C VAL A 149 11.32 -0.15 -1.74
N ALA A 150 12.27 0.55 -2.39
CA ALA A 150 13.63 0.66 -1.88
C ALA A 150 13.75 1.50 -0.58
N ILE A 151 12.84 2.46 -0.36
CA ILE A 151 12.72 3.19 0.91
C ILE A 151 12.11 2.26 1.96
N ALA A 152 11.02 1.57 1.64
CA ALA A 152 10.37 0.61 2.53
C ALA A 152 11.35 -0.43 3.10
N CYS A 153 12.18 -1.05 2.25
CA CYS A 153 13.21 -2.01 2.67
C CYS A 153 14.23 -1.47 3.67
N ARG A 154 14.48 -0.17 3.70
CA ARG A 154 15.45 0.44 4.64
C ARG A 154 14.87 0.61 6.03
N HIS A 155 13.56 0.75 6.11
CA HIS A 155 12.87 1.07 7.35
C HIS A 155 12.23 -0.14 8.02
N ASP A 156 11.93 -1.18 7.23
CA ASP A 156 11.34 -2.41 7.77
C ASP A 156 11.90 -3.63 7.02
N ASP A 157 12.60 -4.47 7.74
CA ASP A 157 13.16 -5.73 7.25
C ASP A 157 12.37 -6.98 7.70
N GLY A 158 11.23 -6.76 8.36
CA GLY A 158 10.26 -7.78 8.76
C GLY A 158 9.13 -8.02 7.76
N VAL A 159 9.18 -7.39 6.57
CA VAL A 159 8.20 -7.47 5.50
C VAL A 159 8.88 -7.95 4.21
N VAL A 160 8.19 -8.77 3.42
CA VAL A 160 8.63 -9.12 2.07
C VAL A 160 8.19 -8.00 1.11
N TRP A 161 9.15 -7.36 0.47
CA TRP A 161 8.91 -6.24 -0.43
C TRP A 161 9.10 -6.65 -1.89
N CYS A 162 8.17 -6.25 -2.77
CA CYS A 162 8.30 -6.49 -4.20
C CYS A 162 7.82 -5.30 -5.04
N VAL A 163 8.43 -5.17 -6.22
CA VAL A 163 7.98 -4.20 -7.24
C VAL A 163 7.03 -4.93 -8.18
N GLY A 164 5.80 -4.41 -8.33
CA GLY A 164 4.76 -5.00 -9.16
C GLY A 164 3.71 -3.97 -9.57
N ASN A 165 2.86 -4.31 -10.54
CA ASN A 165 1.83 -3.42 -11.06
C ASN A 165 0.43 -3.95 -10.75
N ILE A 166 -0.33 -3.22 -9.92
CA ILE A 166 -1.71 -3.57 -9.54
C ILE A 166 -2.64 -3.65 -10.76
N ALA A 167 -2.43 -2.80 -11.77
CA ALA A 167 -3.27 -2.77 -12.97
C ALA A 167 -3.09 -4.01 -13.88
N LYS A 168 -2.16 -4.90 -13.55
CA LYS A 168 -1.87 -6.15 -14.26
C LYS A 168 -2.21 -7.36 -13.39
N ARG A 169 -1.85 -8.57 -13.85
CA ARG A 169 -1.89 -9.75 -13.01
C ARG A 169 -0.93 -9.58 -11.84
N LEU A 170 -1.42 -9.77 -10.63
CA LEU A 170 -0.58 -9.72 -9.43
C LEU A 170 0.37 -10.92 -9.40
N PRO A 171 1.65 -10.72 -9.07
CA PRO A 171 2.66 -11.77 -9.09
C PRO A 171 2.59 -12.68 -7.84
N PHE A 172 1.40 -13.08 -7.47
CA PHE A 172 1.15 -13.94 -6.32
C PHE A 172 0.30 -15.14 -6.71
N VAL A 173 0.49 -16.26 -6.01
CA VAL A 173 -0.36 -17.43 -6.17
C VAL A 173 -1.79 -17.14 -5.68
N SER A 174 -2.78 -17.89 -6.15
CA SER A 174 -4.18 -17.72 -5.75
C SER A 174 -4.40 -18.09 -4.28
N SER A 175 -5.40 -17.47 -3.66
CA SER A 175 -5.86 -17.79 -2.30
C SER A 175 -4.74 -17.81 -1.26
N ARG A 176 -3.84 -16.82 -1.32
CA ARG A 176 -2.63 -16.79 -0.49
C ARG A 176 -2.77 -15.90 0.74
N PHE A 177 -3.51 -14.81 0.64
CA PHE A 177 -3.57 -13.78 1.67
C PHE A 177 -4.86 -13.86 2.49
N ASP A 178 -4.74 -13.74 3.80
CA ASP A 178 -5.86 -13.61 4.72
C ASP A 178 -6.43 -12.19 4.69
N VAL A 179 -5.55 -11.20 4.47
CA VAL A 179 -5.93 -9.78 4.39
C VAL A 179 -5.26 -9.14 3.18
N ILE A 180 -6.03 -8.33 2.46
CA ILE A 180 -5.50 -7.37 1.49
C ILE A 180 -5.84 -5.98 1.96
N THR A 181 -4.84 -5.10 2.08
CA THR A 181 -5.02 -3.66 2.21
C THR A 181 -4.72 -2.96 0.89
N ASN A 182 -5.52 -1.92 0.56
CA ASN A 182 -5.32 -1.10 -0.63
C ASN A 182 -5.66 0.35 -0.29
N LEU A 183 -4.63 1.17 -0.02
CA LEU A 183 -4.78 2.52 0.47
C LEU A 183 -4.38 3.54 -0.60
N LEU A 184 -5.34 4.39 -1.01
CA LEU A 184 -5.12 5.51 -1.94
C LEU A 184 -4.39 5.07 -3.23
N ALA A 185 -4.61 3.83 -3.65
CA ALA A 185 -3.97 3.19 -4.79
C ALA A 185 -5.02 2.66 -5.79
N PRO A 186 -4.64 2.40 -7.05
CA PRO A 186 -5.52 1.74 -8.01
C PRO A 186 -6.01 0.39 -7.48
N GLN A 187 -7.16 -0.07 -7.99
CA GLN A 187 -7.70 -1.39 -7.68
C GLN A 187 -7.83 -2.25 -8.93
N LYS A 188 -7.79 -3.56 -8.71
CA LYS A 188 -8.16 -4.58 -9.69
C LYS A 188 -8.88 -5.72 -8.95
N TRP A 189 -10.22 -5.61 -8.87
CA TRP A 189 -11.06 -6.46 -8.04
C TRP A 189 -10.87 -7.95 -8.31
N GLU A 190 -10.84 -8.35 -9.59
CA GLU A 190 -10.59 -9.72 -10.03
C GLU A 190 -9.29 -10.29 -9.44
N GLU A 191 -8.22 -9.52 -9.47
CA GLU A 191 -6.92 -9.95 -8.98
C GLU A 191 -6.87 -9.98 -7.44
N PHE A 192 -7.51 -9.02 -6.78
CA PHE A 192 -7.66 -9.05 -5.32
C PHE A 192 -8.46 -10.28 -4.90
N ARG A 193 -9.58 -10.58 -5.60
CA ARG A 193 -10.37 -11.81 -5.36
C ARG A 193 -9.56 -13.08 -5.59
N ARG A 194 -8.73 -13.10 -6.62
CA ARG A 194 -7.90 -14.27 -6.94
C ARG A 194 -6.87 -14.57 -5.85
N VAL A 195 -6.20 -13.56 -5.31
CA VAL A 195 -5.08 -13.76 -4.38
C VAL A 195 -5.50 -13.79 -2.92
N VAL A 196 -6.68 -13.26 -2.56
CA VAL A 196 -7.24 -13.39 -1.22
C VAL A 196 -7.84 -14.78 -1.02
N ARG A 197 -7.80 -15.31 0.19
CA ARG A 197 -8.44 -16.57 0.57
C ARG A 197 -9.96 -16.42 0.52
N GLY A 198 -10.69 -17.53 0.41
CA GLY A 198 -12.16 -17.52 0.35
C GLY A 198 -12.83 -16.94 1.61
N ASP A 199 -12.19 -17.07 2.76
CA ASP A 199 -12.60 -16.52 4.06
C ASP A 199 -11.82 -15.23 4.44
N GLY A 200 -11.06 -14.68 3.50
CA GLY A 200 -10.20 -13.51 3.70
C GLY A 200 -10.94 -12.18 3.82
N LEU A 201 -10.19 -11.13 3.97
CA LEU A 201 -10.68 -9.75 4.14
C LEU A 201 -9.99 -8.82 3.14
N LEU A 202 -10.78 -8.00 2.45
CA LEU A 202 -10.29 -6.85 1.72
C LEU A 202 -10.60 -5.58 2.52
N VAL A 203 -9.59 -4.73 2.72
CA VAL A 203 -9.74 -3.40 3.31
C VAL A 203 -9.22 -2.37 2.33
N ARG A 204 -10.11 -1.51 1.84
CA ARG A 204 -9.78 -0.44 0.91
C ARG A 204 -9.99 0.92 1.54
N VAL A 205 -9.08 1.86 1.26
CA VAL A 205 -9.19 3.26 1.70
C VAL A 205 -9.13 4.18 0.48
N THR A 206 -10.13 5.04 0.33
CA THR A 206 -10.22 6.01 -0.78
C THR A 206 -10.48 7.41 -0.25
N PRO A 207 -9.98 8.46 -0.92
CA PRO A 207 -10.23 9.83 -0.50
C PRO A 207 -11.65 10.24 -0.88
N LEU A 208 -12.30 11.00 0.00
CA LEU A 208 -13.57 11.65 -0.22
C LEU A 208 -13.40 13.16 -0.57
N ASP A 209 -14.49 13.84 -0.79
CA ASP A 209 -14.50 15.21 -1.34
C ASP A 209 -13.72 16.23 -0.52
N ASN A 210 -13.75 16.12 0.81
CA ASN A 210 -13.06 17.07 1.68
C ASN A 210 -11.60 16.68 1.99
N HIS A 211 -11.10 15.58 1.39
CA HIS A 211 -9.72 15.18 1.63
C HIS A 211 -8.74 16.24 1.14
N PHE A 212 -8.00 16.85 2.09
CA PHE A 212 -7.07 17.97 1.86
C PHE A 212 -7.73 19.20 1.24
N ILE A 213 -8.96 19.53 1.67
CA ILE A 213 -9.74 20.64 1.10
C ILE A 213 -8.99 21.98 1.26
N GLU A 214 -8.39 22.25 2.43
CA GLU A 214 -7.64 23.47 2.69
C GLU A 214 -6.43 23.62 1.76
N LEU A 215 -5.73 22.52 1.49
CA LEU A 215 -4.62 22.52 0.54
C LEU A 215 -5.10 22.75 -0.91
N ARG A 216 -6.25 22.16 -1.29
CA ARG A 216 -6.83 22.36 -2.62
C ARG A 216 -7.27 23.82 -2.84
N GLU A 217 -7.93 24.41 -1.86
CA GLU A 217 -8.36 25.81 -1.91
C GLU A 217 -7.18 26.78 -1.96
N ALA A 218 -6.10 26.49 -1.24
CA ALA A 218 -4.90 27.29 -1.27
C ALA A 218 -4.14 27.23 -2.61
N LEU A 219 -4.08 26.02 -3.23
CA LEU A 219 -3.34 25.81 -4.47
C LEU A 219 -4.13 26.14 -5.74
N TYR A 220 -5.47 26.17 -5.70
CA TYR A 220 -6.31 26.37 -6.90
C TYR A 220 -7.40 27.43 -6.67
N GLU A 221 -7.58 28.33 -7.63
CA GLU A 221 -8.65 29.35 -7.62
C GLU A 221 -10.06 28.75 -7.71
N ARG A 222 -10.18 27.64 -8.42
CA ARG A 222 -11.41 26.84 -8.53
C ARG A 222 -11.01 25.38 -8.28
N PRO A 223 -11.06 24.93 -7.04
CA PRO A 223 -10.86 23.54 -6.75
C PRO A 223 -11.85 22.72 -7.56
N ARG A 224 -11.36 21.78 -8.38
CA ARG A 224 -12.26 20.84 -9.03
C ARG A 224 -13.02 20.10 -7.93
N GLU A 225 -14.34 20.15 -7.96
CA GLU A 225 -15.16 19.26 -7.19
C GLU A 225 -14.71 17.82 -7.53
N ARG A 226 -14.18 17.11 -6.57
CA ARG A 226 -14.04 15.68 -6.68
C ARG A 226 -15.43 15.13 -6.40
N SER A 227 -16.15 14.72 -7.42
CA SER A 227 -17.30 13.85 -7.21
C SER A 227 -16.81 12.43 -6.86
N CYS A 228 -16.12 12.28 -5.74
CA CYS A 228 -15.74 10.96 -5.25
C CYS A 228 -16.58 10.67 -4.01
N THR A 229 -17.73 10.11 -4.24
CA THR A 229 -18.63 9.67 -3.17
C THR A 229 -18.16 8.32 -2.59
N ALA A 230 -18.71 7.94 -1.44
CA ALA A 230 -18.46 6.61 -0.90
C ALA A 230 -18.94 5.51 -1.87
N ASP A 231 -19.96 5.81 -2.68
CA ASP A 231 -20.49 4.87 -3.68
C ASP A 231 -19.54 4.66 -4.85
N ASP A 232 -18.80 5.70 -5.28
CA ASP A 232 -17.77 5.54 -6.32
C ASP A 232 -16.63 4.63 -5.88
N ALA A 233 -16.38 4.58 -4.59
CA ALA A 233 -15.32 3.73 -4.03
C ALA A 233 -15.62 2.23 -4.11
N VAL A 234 -16.90 1.84 -4.27
CA VAL A 234 -17.37 0.46 -4.35
C VAL A 234 -17.82 0.04 -5.75
N ILE A 235 -17.70 0.90 -6.76
CA ILE A 235 -18.08 0.57 -8.14
C ILE A 235 -17.38 -0.72 -8.59
N GLY A 236 -18.19 -1.72 -8.97
CA GLY A 236 -17.75 -3.02 -9.44
C GLY A 236 -17.18 -3.96 -8.36
N LEU A 237 -17.24 -3.56 -7.09
CA LEU A 237 -16.85 -4.41 -5.95
C LEU A 237 -17.78 -5.62 -5.84
N ASP A 238 -19.08 -5.40 -6.00
CA ASP A 238 -20.19 -6.35 -5.83
C ASP A 238 -20.10 -7.58 -6.74
N ALA A 239 -19.39 -7.49 -7.86
CA ALA A 239 -19.12 -8.64 -8.72
C ALA A 239 -18.15 -9.68 -8.09
N TRP A 240 -17.35 -9.26 -7.10
CA TRP A 240 -16.23 -10.05 -6.57
C TRP A 240 -16.24 -10.19 -5.05
N PHE A 241 -16.89 -9.26 -4.35
CA PHE A 241 -16.86 -9.18 -2.89
C PHE A 241 -18.23 -8.80 -2.34
N ASP A 242 -18.54 -9.32 -1.17
CA ASP A 242 -19.66 -8.90 -0.35
C ASP A 242 -19.21 -7.80 0.61
N LEU A 243 -19.85 -6.64 0.53
CA LEU A 243 -19.55 -5.50 1.39
C LEU A 243 -19.95 -5.82 2.84
N ILE A 244 -19.00 -5.68 3.77
CA ILE A 244 -19.24 -5.81 5.22
C ILE A 244 -19.65 -4.46 5.80
N GLU A 245 -18.82 -3.44 5.58
CA GLU A 245 -19.09 -2.07 6.03
C GLU A 245 -18.38 -1.03 5.17
N THR A 246 -18.97 0.15 5.15
CA THR A 246 -18.31 1.38 4.70
C THR A 246 -18.31 2.37 5.85
N ARG A 247 -17.14 2.85 6.21
CA ARG A 247 -16.94 3.80 7.30
C ARG A 247 -16.26 5.07 6.78
N ARG A 248 -16.87 6.23 7.02
CA ARG A 248 -16.20 7.52 6.80
C ARG A 248 -15.29 7.84 7.99
N LEU A 249 -14.04 8.17 7.69
CA LEU A 249 -13.04 8.63 8.65
C LEU A 249 -12.67 10.07 8.31
N THR A 250 -13.10 11.01 9.16
CA THR A 250 -12.85 12.44 8.95
C THR A 250 -12.23 13.04 10.19
N TYR A 251 -11.10 13.75 10.02
CA TYR A 251 -10.44 14.48 11.09
C TYR A 251 -9.57 15.61 10.52
N ARG A 252 -9.24 16.58 11.36
CA ARG A 252 -8.29 17.66 11.05
C ARG A 252 -6.94 17.33 11.64
N PHE A 253 -5.91 17.43 10.82
CA PHE A 253 -4.52 17.29 11.23
C PHE A 253 -3.87 18.66 11.29
N SER A 254 -3.43 19.08 12.49
CA SER A 254 -2.71 20.34 12.68
C SER A 254 -1.32 20.25 12.07
N LEU A 255 -0.98 21.23 11.24
CA LEU A 255 0.30 21.30 10.57
C LEU A 255 1.25 22.22 11.36
N ARG A 256 2.45 21.74 11.60
CA ARG A 256 3.55 22.57 12.03
C ARG A 256 4.09 23.32 10.82
N PRO A 257 4.58 24.58 10.97
CA PRO A 257 5.07 25.38 9.84
C PRO A 257 6.09 24.67 8.96
N GLU A 258 7.01 23.92 9.55
CA GLU A 258 8.02 23.12 8.85
C GLU A 258 7.45 21.99 7.99
N CYS A 259 6.23 21.55 8.25
CA CYS A 259 5.55 20.49 7.49
C CYS A 259 4.81 20.99 6.25
N THR A 260 4.69 22.33 6.07
CA THR A 260 3.92 22.91 4.95
C THR A 260 4.45 22.47 3.60
N LEU A 261 5.75 22.44 3.42
CA LEU A 261 6.35 22.02 2.15
C LEU A 261 6.15 20.51 1.89
N ASP A 262 6.21 19.70 2.93
CA ASP A 262 6.05 18.25 2.82
C ASP A 262 4.61 17.87 2.48
N ILE A 263 3.60 18.51 3.09
CA ILE A 263 2.18 18.23 2.75
C ILE A 263 1.85 18.63 1.30
N ILE A 264 2.45 19.72 0.80
CA ILE A 264 2.32 20.13 -0.60
C ILE A 264 2.93 19.06 -1.50
N ARG A 265 4.20 18.71 -1.28
CA ARG A 265 4.99 17.80 -2.12
C ARG A 265 4.44 16.38 -2.16
N MET A 266 3.96 15.85 -1.03
CA MET A 266 3.42 14.51 -0.98
C MET A 266 2.11 14.33 -1.74
N SER A 267 1.40 15.44 -2.00
CA SER A 267 0.09 15.41 -2.65
C SER A 267 0.21 15.45 -4.17
N PRO A 268 -0.58 14.64 -4.93
CA PRO A 268 -0.70 14.76 -6.38
C PRO A 268 -1.19 16.15 -6.84
N LEU A 269 -1.76 16.94 -5.93
CA LEU A 269 -2.20 18.31 -6.20
C LEU A 269 -1.04 19.25 -6.61
N PHE A 270 0.15 18.98 -6.10
CA PHE A 270 1.35 19.75 -6.42
C PHE A 270 1.69 19.82 -7.91
N TRP A 271 1.44 18.73 -8.66
CA TRP A 271 1.90 18.62 -10.05
C TRP A 271 1.21 19.55 -11.05
N LYS A 272 0.03 20.08 -10.72
CA LYS A 272 -0.76 20.96 -11.56
C LYS A 272 -0.93 22.36 -10.97
N ALA A 273 -0.39 22.59 -9.78
CA ALA A 273 -0.48 23.88 -9.13
C ALA A 273 0.48 24.90 -9.77
N ARG A 274 0.07 26.15 -9.85
CA ARG A 274 0.91 27.25 -10.33
C ARG A 274 1.98 27.56 -9.28
N ARG A 275 3.18 27.90 -9.76
CA ARG A 275 4.33 28.17 -8.88
C ARG A 275 4.03 29.27 -7.86
N GLU A 276 3.37 30.36 -8.30
CA GLU A 276 3.02 31.49 -7.45
C GLU A 276 2.11 31.08 -6.28
N ARG A 277 1.19 30.10 -6.52
CA ARG A 277 0.31 29.58 -5.46
C ARG A 277 1.09 28.73 -4.47
N ILE A 278 2.01 27.92 -4.95
CA ILE A 278 2.88 27.10 -4.10
C ILE A 278 3.70 28.02 -3.20
N ASP A 279 4.35 29.04 -3.77
CA ASP A 279 5.18 30.01 -3.04
C ASP A 279 4.36 30.77 -1.99
N ALA A 280 3.12 31.16 -2.32
CA ALA A 280 2.20 31.77 -1.37
C ALA A 280 1.86 30.85 -0.19
N VAL A 281 1.57 29.56 -0.44
CA VAL A 281 1.31 28.59 0.63
C VAL A 281 2.56 28.33 1.47
N GLU A 282 3.75 28.30 0.86
CA GLU A 282 5.02 28.19 1.58
C GLU A 282 5.26 29.39 2.52
N GLN A 283 4.94 30.60 2.07
CA GLN A 283 5.13 31.84 2.85
C GLN A 283 4.12 31.97 4.00
N HIS A 284 2.85 31.70 3.74
CA HIS A 284 1.79 31.94 4.71
C HIS A 284 1.52 30.73 5.60
N GLY A 285 1.96 29.53 5.17
CA GLY A 285 1.69 28.26 5.84
C GLY A 285 0.25 27.79 5.69
N LEU A 286 0.00 26.60 6.22
CA LEU A 286 -1.34 26.02 6.44
C LEU A 286 -1.43 25.59 7.91
N ALA A 287 -2.48 26.03 8.59
CA ALA A 287 -2.69 25.66 10.00
C ALA A 287 -3.06 24.19 10.18
N CYS A 288 -3.80 23.63 9.21
CA CYS A 288 -4.26 22.25 9.25
C CYS A 288 -4.66 21.76 7.86
N VAL A 289 -4.83 20.44 7.75
CA VAL A 289 -5.49 19.78 6.61
C VAL A 289 -6.56 18.83 7.10
N THR A 290 -7.67 18.76 6.37
CA THR A 290 -8.71 17.78 6.62
C THR A 290 -8.35 16.47 5.93
N VAL A 291 -8.29 15.40 6.70
CA VAL A 291 -8.25 14.03 6.18
C VAL A 291 -9.68 13.51 6.15
N ASP A 292 -10.17 13.17 4.95
CA ASP A 292 -11.55 12.69 4.73
C ASP A 292 -11.51 11.47 3.82
N LEU A 293 -11.74 10.30 4.40
CA LEU A 293 -11.52 9.01 3.76
C LEU A 293 -12.74 8.10 3.92
N SER A 294 -13.00 7.28 2.91
CA SER A 294 -13.87 6.12 3.01
C SER A 294 -13.01 4.88 3.28
N VAL A 295 -13.33 4.15 4.34
CA VAL A 295 -12.74 2.84 4.69
C VAL A 295 -13.79 1.78 4.40
N ILE A 296 -13.48 0.87 3.50
CA ILE A 296 -14.36 -0.20 3.03
C ILE A 296 -13.79 -1.53 3.47
N ALA A 297 -14.62 -2.36 4.09
CA ALA A 297 -14.32 -3.76 4.38
C ALA A 297 -15.24 -4.68 3.58
N ALA A 298 -14.67 -5.72 2.97
CA ALA A 298 -15.43 -6.66 2.16
C ALA A 298 -14.85 -8.08 2.24
N ARG A 299 -15.69 -9.08 2.05
CA ARG A 299 -15.29 -10.49 1.97
C ARG A 299 -15.40 -11.01 0.55
N PRO A 300 -14.53 -11.94 0.14
CA PRO A 300 -14.61 -12.60 -1.15
C PRO A 300 -15.94 -13.37 -1.31
N ARG A 301 -16.54 -13.25 -2.49
CA ARG A 301 -17.67 -14.13 -2.91
C ARG A 301 -17.17 -15.48 -3.33
#